data_805c859bd69986cadf86b920074a3dd0
#
_entry.id   805c859bd69986cadf86b920074a3dd0
#
_cell.length_a   1.000
_cell.length_b   1.000
_cell.length_c   1.000
_cell.angle_alpha   90.00
_cell.angle_beta   90.00
_cell.angle_gamma   90.00
#
_symmetry.space_group_name_H-M   'P 1'
#
loop_
_entity.id
_entity.type
_entity.pdbx_description
1 polymer ?
#
loop_
_entity_poly.entity_id
_entity_poly.type
_entity_poly.pdbx_seq_one_letter_code
_entity_poly.pdbx_strand_id
1 'polypeptide(L)'
;MLFRSLDKPNNNLAVEYCRAIRSLAPRMEAYPLPRQGANHGEALHSAHGQFASASALRKLWAEGGADAVAPYVPEAVFPLYQEAYAAGQYTDFSAAGRCELALLRSACRGKAPFADIRGVSEGLEHRLEAAVRTSTTYDELLDALTTVRYPRARMRRLAMDAALGCTADSLPALPPYLHLLGGKKDALPFLKNCTLPVSHSLARLRGSGDACTQMAEAQLAAADFGTLCRVSPEAMGGLLRQKNIFLT
;
A
#
# COMPACT_ATOMS: atom_id res chain seq x y z
N MET A 1 30.84 14.13 3.01
CA MET A 1 29.51 14.71 3.33
C MET A 1 28.35 14.08 2.55
N LEU A 2 28.55 13.51 1.36
CA LEU A 2 27.49 12.91 0.52
C LEU A 2 26.83 11.64 1.10
N PHE A 3 27.55 10.82 1.86
CA PHE A 3 27.00 9.54 2.37
C PHE A 3 25.93 9.69 3.46
N ARG A 4 25.97 10.75 4.27
CA ARG A 4 24.93 10.99 5.31
C ARG A 4 23.55 11.35 4.74
N SER A 5 23.49 11.82 3.49
CA SER A 5 22.22 12.13 2.84
C SER A 5 21.43 10.89 2.45
N LEU A 6 22.08 9.74 2.19
CA LEU A 6 21.46 8.50 1.77
C LEU A 6 20.98 7.61 2.93
N ASP A 7 21.29 7.99 4.17
CA ASP A 7 20.79 7.27 5.36
C ASP A 7 19.28 7.48 5.60
N LYS A 8 18.70 8.49 4.95
CA LYS A 8 17.27 8.80 5.08
C LYS A 8 16.46 8.21 3.92
N PRO A 9 15.39 7.43 4.21
CA PRO A 9 14.59 6.77 3.18
C PRO A 9 14.01 7.73 2.12
N ASN A 10 13.59 8.93 2.51
CA ASN A 10 13.05 9.93 1.58
C ASN A 10 14.11 10.44 0.58
N ASN A 11 15.36 10.55 1.01
CA ASN A 11 16.43 10.99 0.12
C ASN A 11 16.78 9.91 -0.90
N ASN A 12 16.76 8.63 -0.50
CA ASN A 12 16.95 7.52 -1.43
C ASN A 12 15.86 7.50 -2.49
N LEU A 13 14.60 7.70 -2.08
CA LEU A 13 13.47 7.79 -3.00
C LEU A 13 13.62 8.98 -3.97
N ALA A 14 14.02 10.14 -3.46
CA ALA A 14 14.26 11.33 -4.29
C ALA A 14 15.37 11.10 -5.33
N VAL A 15 16.44 10.41 -4.98
CA VAL A 15 17.51 10.04 -5.92
C VAL A 15 16.97 9.15 -7.04
N GLU A 16 16.16 8.14 -6.71
CA GLU A 16 15.57 7.26 -7.73
C GLU A 16 14.56 8.00 -8.63
N TYR A 17 13.79 8.94 -8.11
CA TYR A 17 12.95 9.82 -8.93
C TYR A 17 13.80 10.68 -9.88
N CYS A 18 14.88 11.28 -9.40
CA CYS A 18 15.77 12.08 -10.26
C CYS A 18 16.42 11.21 -11.36
N ARG A 19 16.79 9.96 -11.05
CA ARG A 19 17.30 9.01 -12.05
C ARG A 19 16.25 8.71 -13.11
N ALA A 20 15.02 8.40 -12.70
CA ALA A 20 13.91 8.11 -13.60
C ALA A 20 13.58 9.32 -14.47
N ILE A 21 13.48 10.52 -13.92
CA ILE A 21 13.27 11.76 -14.68
C ILE A 21 14.35 11.93 -15.75
N ARG A 22 15.62 11.78 -15.36
CA ARG A 22 16.75 11.96 -16.28
C ARG A 22 16.72 10.97 -17.45
N SER A 23 16.29 9.73 -17.21
CA SER A 23 16.29 8.68 -18.23
C SER A 23 15.01 8.62 -19.06
N LEU A 24 13.84 8.89 -18.46
CA LEU A 24 12.53 8.67 -19.07
C LEU A 24 11.81 9.96 -19.48
N ALA A 25 12.04 11.03 -18.74
CA ALA A 25 11.31 12.30 -18.92
C ALA A 25 12.22 13.52 -18.73
N PRO A 26 13.26 13.71 -19.57
CA PRO A 26 14.30 14.73 -19.35
C PRO A 26 13.80 16.18 -19.37
N ARG A 27 12.56 16.40 -19.82
CA ARG A 27 11.90 17.73 -19.78
C ARG A 27 11.10 17.99 -18.52
N MET A 28 10.96 16.98 -17.63
CA MET A 28 10.27 17.13 -16.35
C MET A 28 11.21 17.75 -15.33
N GLU A 29 10.75 18.77 -14.62
CA GLU A 29 11.48 19.41 -13.54
C GLU A 29 11.13 18.78 -12.18
N ALA A 30 12.16 18.60 -11.34
CA ALA A 30 11.97 18.06 -9.99
C ALA A 30 11.90 19.22 -8.96
N TYR A 31 10.79 19.28 -8.22
CA TYR A 31 10.60 20.28 -7.15
C TYR A 31 10.65 19.58 -5.79
N PRO A 32 11.75 19.69 -5.05
CA PRO A 32 11.85 19.10 -3.73
C PRO A 32 11.11 19.96 -2.70
N LEU A 33 10.31 19.31 -1.85
CA LEU A 33 9.72 19.93 -0.67
C LEU A 33 10.50 19.48 0.57
N PRO A 34 11.07 20.40 1.36
CA PRO A 34 11.73 20.04 2.59
C PRO A 34 10.72 19.45 3.58
N ARG A 35 11.07 18.32 4.18
CA ARG A 35 10.22 17.70 5.20
C ARG A 35 10.21 18.56 6.46
N GLN A 36 9.02 18.86 6.94
CA GLN A 36 8.80 19.51 8.25
C GLN A 36 8.23 18.49 9.24
N GLY A 37 8.58 18.63 10.53
CA GLY A 37 8.07 17.79 11.62
C GLY A 37 8.86 16.50 11.87
N ALA A 38 8.21 15.53 12.53
CA ALA A 38 8.83 14.31 13.03
C ALA A 38 9.40 13.42 11.91
N ASN A 39 10.55 12.78 12.14
CA ASN A 39 11.10 11.76 11.26
C ASN A 39 10.27 10.47 11.31
N HIS A 40 10.52 9.57 10.34
CA HIS A 40 9.84 8.30 10.30
C HIS A 40 10.16 7.46 11.55
N GLY A 41 9.12 7.06 12.32
CA GLY A 41 9.28 6.27 13.54
C GLY A 41 9.55 7.09 14.81
N GLU A 42 9.74 8.42 14.75
CA GLU A 42 9.87 9.25 15.95
C GLU A 42 8.51 9.39 16.66
N ALA A 43 8.59 9.38 18.00
CA ALA A 43 7.44 9.68 18.85
C ALA A 43 7.00 11.15 18.65
N LEU A 44 5.73 11.42 18.93
CA LEU A 44 5.19 12.76 18.95
C LEU A 44 5.87 13.55 20.07
N HIS A 45 6.80 14.43 19.71
CA HIS A 45 7.32 15.43 20.63
C HIS A 45 6.63 16.76 20.33
N SER A 46 6.05 17.34 21.34
CA SER A 46 5.39 18.67 21.30
C SER A 46 6.31 19.79 20.78
N ALA A 47 7.61 19.57 20.71
CA ALA A 47 8.61 20.51 20.21
C ALA A 47 8.70 20.63 18.68
N HIS A 48 8.07 19.74 17.89
CA HIS A 48 8.25 19.68 16.43
C HIS A 48 7.04 20.11 15.62
N GLY A 49 6.10 20.84 16.22
CA GLY A 49 4.96 21.44 15.49
C GLY A 49 3.85 20.42 15.12
N GLN A 50 2.93 20.87 14.27
CA GLN A 50 1.67 20.17 13.92
C GLN A 50 1.82 18.92 13.03
N PHE A 51 3.04 18.51 12.63
CA PHE A 51 3.22 17.43 11.67
C PHE A 51 3.67 16.14 12.36
N ALA A 52 2.76 15.19 12.46
CA ALA A 52 3.04 13.84 12.96
C ALA A 52 3.46 12.88 11.83
N SER A 53 4.25 11.84 12.16
CA SER A 53 4.51 10.77 11.21
C SER A 53 3.27 9.88 11.01
N ALA A 54 3.12 9.27 9.83
CA ALA A 54 1.99 8.38 9.57
C ALA A 54 1.91 7.18 10.55
N SER A 55 3.05 6.70 11.05
CA SER A 55 3.09 5.66 12.08
C SER A 55 2.57 6.15 13.43
N ALA A 56 2.92 7.39 13.82
CA ALA A 56 2.40 8.00 15.02
C ALA A 56 0.89 8.25 14.94
N LEU A 57 0.39 8.72 13.79
CA LEU A 57 -1.06 8.91 13.57
C LEU A 57 -1.82 7.58 13.64
N ARG A 58 -1.30 6.49 13.06
CA ARG A 58 -1.95 5.18 13.18
C ARG A 58 -2.00 4.68 14.63
N LYS A 59 -0.96 4.96 15.42
CA LYS A 59 -0.95 4.62 16.84
C LYS A 59 -2.00 5.43 17.61
N LEU A 60 -2.05 6.75 17.40
CA LEU A 60 -3.08 7.61 18.01
C LEU A 60 -4.49 7.16 17.62
N TRP A 61 -4.70 6.83 16.36
CA TRP A 61 -5.97 6.31 15.87
C TRP A 61 -6.38 5.02 16.58
N ALA A 62 -5.44 4.09 16.75
CA ALA A 62 -5.72 2.81 17.40
C ALA A 62 -6.01 2.96 18.91
N GLU A 63 -5.38 3.94 19.58
CA GLU A 63 -5.49 4.15 21.02
C GLU A 63 -6.63 5.10 21.42
N GLY A 64 -6.91 6.12 20.60
CA GLY A 64 -7.84 7.20 20.94
C GLY A 64 -8.87 7.54 19.85
N GLY A 65 -8.94 6.76 18.78
CA GLY A 65 -9.93 6.94 17.72
C GLY A 65 -9.70 8.18 16.85
N ALA A 66 -10.77 8.60 16.16
CA ALA A 66 -10.71 9.74 15.24
C ALA A 66 -10.32 11.05 15.93
N ASP A 67 -10.82 11.29 17.14
CA ASP A 67 -10.57 12.54 17.86
C ASP A 67 -9.10 12.73 18.23
N ALA A 68 -8.37 11.64 18.47
CA ALA A 68 -6.94 11.69 18.78
C ALA A 68 -6.07 12.20 17.62
N VAL A 69 -6.55 12.12 16.38
CA VAL A 69 -5.83 12.61 15.21
C VAL A 69 -6.30 14.01 14.74
N ALA A 70 -7.36 14.56 15.34
CA ALA A 70 -7.92 15.86 14.98
C ALA A 70 -6.88 16.99 14.88
N PRO A 71 -5.90 17.14 15.80
CA PRO A 71 -4.90 18.21 15.73
C PRO A 71 -3.94 18.12 14.53
N TYR A 72 -3.91 16.98 13.83
CA TYR A 72 -2.93 16.67 12.78
C TYR A 72 -3.54 16.58 11.39
N VAL A 73 -4.85 16.76 11.27
CA VAL A 73 -5.57 16.72 9.99
C VAL A 73 -6.24 18.06 9.73
N PRO A 74 -6.39 18.47 8.45
CA PRO A 74 -7.12 19.71 8.13
C PRO A 74 -8.56 19.64 8.63
N GLU A 75 -9.05 20.74 9.21
CA GLU A 75 -10.39 20.83 9.79
C GLU A 75 -11.48 20.42 8.78
N ALA A 76 -11.35 20.82 7.53
CA ALA A 76 -12.32 20.49 6.47
C ALA A 76 -12.40 18.99 6.15
N VAL A 77 -11.36 18.21 6.50
CA VAL A 77 -11.28 16.76 6.22
C VAL A 77 -11.64 15.92 7.46
N PHE A 78 -11.56 16.51 8.63
CA PHE A 78 -11.78 15.80 9.90
C PHE A 78 -13.15 15.10 10.01
N PRO A 79 -14.28 15.68 9.55
CA PRO A 79 -15.56 14.97 9.56
C PRO A 79 -15.54 13.62 8.82
N LEU A 80 -14.78 13.50 7.72
CA LEU A 80 -14.64 12.24 6.99
C LEU A 80 -13.93 11.15 7.84
N TYR A 81 -12.98 11.55 8.67
CA TYR A 81 -12.33 10.64 9.61
C TYR A 81 -13.30 10.18 10.70
N GLN A 82 -14.14 11.08 11.22
CA GLN A 82 -15.15 10.72 12.22
C GLN A 82 -16.20 9.78 11.64
N GLU A 83 -16.71 10.05 10.44
CA GLU A 83 -17.64 9.15 9.74
C GLU A 83 -17.04 7.77 9.50
N ALA A 84 -15.80 7.71 8.97
CA ALA A 84 -15.11 6.45 8.72
C ALA A 84 -14.87 5.65 10.02
N TYR A 85 -14.54 6.35 11.11
CA TYR A 85 -14.36 5.72 12.42
C TYR A 85 -15.68 5.18 12.97
N ALA A 86 -16.74 5.98 12.95
CA ALA A 86 -18.07 5.58 13.42
C ALA A 86 -18.64 4.40 12.61
N ALA A 87 -18.37 4.38 11.30
CA ALA A 87 -18.78 3.28 10.42
C ALA A 87 -17.85 2.05 10.47
N GLY A 88 -16.76 2.07 11.23
CA GLY A 88 -15.78 0.98 11.29
C GLY A 88 -15.02 0.76 9.98
N GLN A 89 -14.91 1.77 9.12
CA GLN A 89 -14.26 1.71 7.81
C GLN A 89 -12.74 1.90 7.90
N TYR A 90 -12.12 1.27 8.87
CA TYR A 90 -10.67 1.26 9.06
C TYR A 90 -10.19 -0.14 9.41
N THR A 91 -8.91 -0.39 9.16
CA THR A 91 -8.33 -1.72 9.33
C THR A 91 -8.24 -2.12 10.80
N ASP A 92 -8.79 -3.27 11.13
CA ASP A 92 -8.44 -4.05 12.31
C ASP A 92 -7.16 -4.85 12.01
N PHE A 93 -6.05 -4.42 12.57
CA PHE A 93 -4.77 -5.09 12.34
C PHE A 93 -4.70 -6.50 12.90
N SER A 94 -5.45 -6.81 13.95
CA SER A 94 -5.55 -8.17 14.50
C SER A 94 -6.30 -9.09 13.55
N ALA A 95 -7.44 -8.65 13.03
CA ALA A 95 -8.20 -9.37 12.01
C ALA A 95 -7.39 -9.53 10.72
N ALA A 96 -6.74 -8.46 10.24
CA ALA A 96 -5.90 -8.50 9.04
C ALA A 96 -4.77 -9.54 9.17
N GLY A 97 -4.02 -9.52 10.27
CA GLY A 97 -2.94 -10.48 10.49
C GLY A 97 -3.44 -11.93 10.57
N ARG A 98 -4.62 -12.15 11.15
CA ARG A 98 -5.23 -13.48 11.21
C ARG A 98 -5.71 -13.96 9.84
N CYS A 99 -6.33 -13.09 9.05
CA CYS A 99 -6.75 -13.39 7.68
C CYS A 99 -5.54 -13.72 6.80
N GLU A 100 -4.48 -12.91 6.88
CA GLU A 100 -3.24 -13.14 6.12
C GLU A 100 -2.60 -14.48 6.50
N LEU A 101 -2.49 -14.78 7.79
CA LEU A 101 -1.94 -16.06 8.26
C LEU A 101 -2.82 -17.25 7.82
N ALA A 102 -4.14 -17.10 7.77
CA ALA A 102 -5.06 -18.15 7.29
C ALA A 102 -4.84 -18.45 5.80
N LEU A 103 -4.68 -17.42 4.96
CA LEU A 103 -4.36 -17.57 3.54
C LEU A 103 -3.01 -18.25 3.34
N LEU A 104 -1.98 -17.83 4.06
CA LEU A 104 -0.65 -18.43 4.02
C LEU A 104 -0.67 -19.91 4.43
N ARG A 105 -1.39 -20.26 5.49
CA ARG A 105 -1.57 -21.66 5.93
C ARG A 105 -2.32 -22.49 4.88
N SER A 106 -3.30 -21.91 4.20
CA SER A 106 -3.99 -22.59 3.11
C SER A 106 -3.05 -22.87 1.94
N ALA A 107 -2.20 -21.91 1.57
CA ALA A 107 -1.19 -22.06 0.52
C ALA A 107 -0.13 -23.15 0.85
N CYS A 108 0.22 -23.35 2.12
CA CYS A 108 1.18 -24.37 2.57
C CYS A 108 0.76 -25.84 2.29
N ARG A 109 -0.43 -26.08 1.75
CA ARG A 109 -0.88 -27.43 1.37
C ARG A 109 -0.32 -27.89 0.02
N GLY A 110 0.23 -26.98 -0.80
CA GLY A 110 0.83 -27.28 -2.09
C GLY A 110 2.25 -27.83 -1.97
N LYS A 111 2.81 -28.29 -3.10
CA LYS A 111 4.25 -28.58 -3.25
C LYS A 111 4.97 -27.26 -3.53
N ALA A 112 6.03 -26.94 -2.78
CA ALA A 112 6.80 -25.71 -2.90
C ALA A 112 5.91 -24.45 -2.94
N PRO A 113 5.08 -24.20 -1.92
CA PRO A 113 3.93 -23.32 -1.98
C PRO A 113 4.26 -21.85 -2.27
N PHE A 114 5.52 -21.45 -2.07
CA PHE A 114 5.94 -20.03 -2.19
C PHE A 114 7.08 -19.84 -3.20
N ALA A 115 7.42 -20.86 -4.02
CA ALA A 115 8.56 -20.80 -4.92
C ALA A 115 8.48 -19.68 -5.96
N ASP A 116 7.27 -19.44 -6.50
CA ASP A 116 7.04 -18.46 -7.57
C ASP A 116 6.59 -17.10 -7.08
N ILE A 117 6.54 -16.91 -5.76
CA ILE A 117 6.08 -15.63 -5.18
C ILE A 117 7.07 -14.51 -5.47
N ARG A 118 6.52 -13.36 -5.86
CA ARG A 118 7.29 -12.15 -6.16
C ARG A 118 8.20 -11.75 -5.00
N GLY A 119 9.48 -11.53 -5.31
CA GLY A 119 10.47 -11.11 -4.31
C GLY A 119 11.07 -12.23 -3.48
N VAL A 120 10.69 -13.49 -3.74
CA VAL A 120 11.37 -14.67 -3.21
C VAL A 120 12.73 -14.82 -3.88
N SER A 121 13.74 -15.13 -3.11
CA SER A 121 15.11 -15.42 -3.54
C SER A 121 15.87 -16.12 -2.44
N GLU A 122 16.87 -16.91 -2.81
CA GLU A 122 17.87 -17.49 -1.88
C GLU A 122 17.28 -18.33 -0.73
N GLY A 123 16.25 -19.13 -1.00
CA GLY A 123 15.63 -20.01 0.00
C GLY A 123 14.61 -19.32 0.91
N LEU A 124 14.19 -18.08 0.61
CA LEU A 124 13.14 -17.39 1.36
C LEU A 124 11.81 -18.14 1.34
N GLU A 125 11.51 -18.88 0.27
CA GLU A 125 10.32 -19.75 0.16
C GLU A 125 10.27 -20.78 1.27
N HIS A 126 11.37 -21.47 1.55
CA HIS A 126 11.46 -22.48 2.61
C HIS A 126 11.37 -21.84 3.99
N ARG A 127 12.01 -20.68 4.15
CA ARG A 127 11.92 -19.92 5.41
C ARG A 127 10.50 -19.43 5.68
N LEU A 128 9.81 -18.94 4.65
CA LEU A 128 8.40 -18.52 4.76
C LEU A 128 7.51 -19.70 5.12
N GLU A 129 7.68 -20.83 4.44
CA GLU A 129 6.94 -22.06 4.73
C GLU A 129 7.15 -22.52 6.18
N ALA A 130 8.39 -22.59 6.64
CA ALA A 130 8.72 -22.99 8.01
C ALA A 130 8.09 -22.03 9.04
N ALA A 131 8.20 -20.71 8.79
CA ALA A 131 7.60 -19.69 9.66
C ALA A 131 6.07 -19.80 9.73
N VAL A 132 5.39 -19.99 8.58
CA VAL A 132 3.93 -20.16 8.52
C VAL A 132 3.47 -21.39 9.30
N ARG A 133 4.23 -22.48 9.26
CA ARG A 133 3.90 -23.73 9.96
C ARG A 133 4.03 -23.61 11.48
N THR A 134 4.93 -22.79 11.97
CA THR A 134 5.24 -22.67 13.41
C THR A 134 4.57 -21.48 14.10
N SER A 135 4.24 -20.41 13.35
CA SER A 135 3.66 -19.20 13.93
C SER A 135 2.17 -19.33 14.21
N THR A 136 1.74 -18.80 15.34
CA THR A 136 0.33 -18.70 15.75
C THR A 136 -0.24 -17.30 15.59
N THR A 137 0.64 -16.30 15.52
CA THR A 137 0.30 -14.90 15.27
C THR A 137 1.07 -14.36 14.07
N TYR A 138 0.58 -13.27 13.49
CA TYR A 138 1.25 -12.58 12.39
C TYR A 138 2.57 -11.93 12.82
N ASP A 139 2.65 -11.45 14.04
CA ASP A 139 3.88 -10.88 14.59
C ASP A 139 4.96 -11.94 14.77
N GLU A 140 4.63 -13.13 15.29
CA GLU A 140 5.56 -14.27 15.34
C GLU A 140 6.06 -14.65 13.95
N LEU A 141 5.18 -14.67 12.94
CA LEU A 141 5.57 -14.92 11.55
C LEU A 141 6.61 -13.89 11.09
N LEU A 142 6.35 -12.60 11.29
CA LEU A 142 7.25 -11.55 10.88
C LEU A 142 8.58 -11.59 11.65
N ASP A 143 8.56 -11.94 12.93
CA ASP A 143 9.77 -12.08 13.75
C ASP A 143 10.64 -13.24 13.24
N ALA A 144 10.04 -14.39 12.92
CA ALA A 144 10.73 -15.54 12.35
C ALA A 144 11.37 -15.25 10.97
N LEU A 145 10.73 -14.36 10.17
CA LEU A 145 11.20 -13.97 8.84
C LEU A 145 12.28 -12.87 8.88
N THR A 146 12.21 -11.98 9.87
CA THR A 146 13.08 -10.80 9.93
C THR A 146 14.52 -11.17 10.30
N THR A 147 15.47 -10.58 9.58
CA THR A 147 16.91 -10.68 9.86
C THR A 147 17.59 -9.36 9.53
N VAL A 148 18.88 -9.25 9.83
CA VAL A 148 19.72 -8.12 9.38
C VAL A 148 19.65 -7.94 7.87
N ARG A 149 19.64 -9.05 7.10
CA ARG A 149 19.55 -9.04 5.64
C ARG A 149 18.14 -8.78 5.12
N TYR A 150 17.12 -9.20 5.86
CA TYR A 150 15.71 -9.13 5.48
C TYR A 150 14.92 -8.28 6.48
N PRO A 151 14.84 -6.96 6.26
CA PRO A 151 14.12 -6.05 7.16
C PRO A 151 12.63 -6.39 7.25
N ARG A 152 12.03 -6.18 8.43
CA ARG A 152 10.61 -6.49 8.72
C ARG A 152 9.64 -5.93 7.67
N ALA A 153 9.89 -4.72 7.16
CA ALA A 153 9.05 -4.11 6.13
C ALA A 153 9.08 -4.87 4.79
N ARG A 154 10.22 -5.46 4.43
CA ARG A 154 10.35 -6.34 3.26
C ARG A 154 9.60 -7.65 3.49
N MET A 155 9.75 -8.25 4.67
CA MET A 155 9.08 -9.50 5.01
C MET A 155 7.57 -9.35 5.07
N ARG A 156 7.06 -8.21 5.56
CA ARG A 156 5.63 -7.91 5.51
C ARG A 156 5.08 -7.86 4.08
N ARG A 157 5.80 -7.24 3.14
CA ARG A 157 5.39 -7.24 1.73
C ARG A 157 5.43 -8.64 1.12
N LEU A 158 6.47 -9.41 1.40
CA LEU A 158 6.59 -10.78 0.93
C LEU A 158 5.45 -11.66 1.44
N ALA A 159 5.12 -11.58 2.72
CA ALA A 159 4.02 -12.33 3.32
C ALA A 159 2.67 -11.95 2.69
N MET A 160 2.42 -10.66 2.46
CA MET A 160 1.22 -10.19 1.77
C MET A 160 1.17 -10.65 0.31
N ASP A 161 2.27 -10.54 -0.44
CA ASP A 161 2.35 -11.06 -1.82
C ASP A 161 2.05 -12.56 -1.86
N ALA A 162 2.58 -13.32 -0.90
CA ALA A 162 2.33 -14.77 -0.78
C ALA A 162 0.87 -15.08 -0.38
N ALA A 163 0.29 -14.32 0.54
CA ALA A 163 -1.10 -14.50 0.96
C ALA A 163 -2.09 -14.22 -0.19
N LEU A 164 -1.79 -13.23 -1.03
CA LEU A 164 -2.61 -12.87 -2.20
C LEU A 164 -2.24 -13.68 -3.47
N GLY A 165 -1.24 -14.57 -3.40
CA GLY A 165 -0.80 -15.36 -4.54
C GLY A 165 -0.11 -14.52 -5.64
N CYS A 166 0.53 -13.41 -5.30
CA CYS A 166 1.23 -12.55 -6.25
C CYS A 166 2.56 -13.20 -6.67
N THR A 167 2.58 -13.83 -7.83
CA THR A 167 3.79 -14.40 -8.44
C THR A 167 4.61 -13.33 -9.19
N ALA A 168 5.83 -13.69 -9.62
CA ALA A 168 6.68 -12.79 -10.40
C ALA A 168 5.98 -12.30 -11.68
N ASP A 169 5.18 -13.16 -12.31
CA ASP A 169 4.50 -12.89 -13.58
C ASP A 169 3.03 -12.45 -13.42
N SER A 170 2.53 -12.37 -12.18
CA SER A 170 1.13 -12.03 -11.91
C SER A 170 0.77 -10.56 -12.07
N LEU A 171 1.77 -9.70 -12.28
CA LEU A 171 1.58 -8.27 -12.52
C LEU A 171 2.36 -7.82 -13.75
N PRO A 172 1.78 -6.93 -14.58
CA PRO A 172 2.51 -6.32 -15.67
C PRO A 172 3.73 -5.54 -15.17
N ALA A 173 4.82 -5.55 -15.95
CA ALA A 173 6.06 -4.82 -15.59
C ALA A 173 5.85 -3.30 -15.48
N LEU A 174 4.92 -2.74 -16.24
CA LEU A 174 4.53 -1.34 -16.21
C LEU A 174 3.01 -1.21 -15.98
N PRO A 175 2.55 -0.11 -15.37
CA PRO A 175 1.12 0.16 -15.22
C PRO A 175 0.43 0.16 -16.58
N PRO A 176 -0.57 -0.70 -16.82
CA PRO A 176 -1.20 -0.82 -18.15
C PRO A 176 -2.32 0.19 -18.39
N TYR A 177 -2.71 0.96 -17.40
CA TYR A 177 -3.76 1.98 -17.49
C TYR A 177 -3.62 3.07 -16.43
N LEU A 178 -4.38 4.14 -16.58
CA LEU A 178 -4.61 5.16 -15.57
C LEU A 178 -6.03 5.06 -15.03
N HIS A 179 -6.17 4.67 -13.77
CA HIS A 179 -7.46 4.67 -13.07
C HIS A 179 -7.70 6.05 -12.44
N LEU A 180 -8.66 6.77 -12.98
CA LEU A 180 -8.97 8.14 -12.57
C LEU A 180 -9.89 8.11 -11.35
N LEU A 181 -9.38 8.46 -10.18
CA LEU A 181 -10.14 8.42 -8.92
C LEU A 181 -10.93 9.71 -8.66
N GLY A 182 -10.48 10.82 -9.21
CA GLY A 182 -11.12 12.13 -9.09
C GLY A 182 -10.25 13.23 -9.68
N GLY A 183 -10.81 14.43 -9.78
CA GLY A 183 -10.09 15.60 -10.28
C GLY A 183 -11.00 16.75 -10.65
N LYS A 184 -10.40 17.87 -11.09
CA LYS A 184 -11.14 18.99 -11.68
C LYS A 184 -11.49 18.67 -13.12
N LYS A 185 -12.70 19.04 -13.55
CA LYS A 185 -13.17 18.83 -14.93
C LYS A 185 -12.28 19.53 -15.95
N ASP A 186 -11.76 20.70 -15.62
CA ASP A 186 -10.87 21.49 -16.49
C ASP A 186 -9.53 20.78 -16.77
N ALA A 187 -9.13 19.83 -15.93
CA ALA A 187 -7.91 19.03 -16.12
C ALA A 187 -8.10 17.85 -17.07
N LEU A 188 -9.35 17.41 -17.33
CA LEU A 188 -9.64 16.24 -18.17
C LEU A 188 -9.08 16.35 -19.61
N PRO A 189 -9.06 17.53 -20.26
CA PRO A 189 -8.47 17.66 -21.60
C PRO A 189 -7.02 17.23 -21.70
N PHE A 190 -6.21 17.33 -20.63
CA PHE A 190 -4.82 16.88 -20.60
C PHE A 190 -4.67 15.37 -20.81
N LEU A 191 -5.71 14.60 -20.48
CA LEU A 191 -5.72 13.13 -20.60
C LEU A 191 -5.96 12.67 -22.05
N LYS A 192 -6.40 13.55 -22.97
CA LYS A 192 -6.67 13.19 -24.38
C LYS A 192 -5.43 12.69 -25.12
N ASN A 193 -4.25 13.12 -24.70
CA ASN A 193 -2.97 12.74 -25.31
C ASN A 193 -2.32 11.53 -24.60
N CYS A 194 -3.01 10.92 -23.65
CA CYS A 194 -2.51 9.73 -22.95
C CYS A 194 -2.57 8.52 -23.89
N THR A 195 -1.47 7.80 -23.99
CA THR A 195 -1.37 6.57 -24.80
C THR A 195 -1.91 5.34 -24.06
N LEU A 196 -2.04 5.42 -22.73
CA LEU A 196 -2.61 4.36 -21.92
C LEU A 196 -4.14 4.49 -21.86
N PRO A 197 -4.90 3.39 -21.72
CA PRO A 197 -6.30 3.43 -21.35
C PRO A 197 -6.52 4.26 -20.09
N VAL A 198 -7.43 5.23 -20.15
CA VAL A 198 -7.79 6.10 -19.02
C VAL A 198 -9.28 5.97 -18.76
N SER A 199 -9.69 5.67 -17.55
CA SER A 199 -11.10 5.62 -17.16
C SER A 199 -11.27 5.83 -15.66
N HIS A 200 -12.41 6.37 -15.28
CA HIS A 200 -12.89 6.37 -13.89
C HIS A 200 -13.57 5.05 -13.50
N SER A 201 -13.81 4.16 -14.44
CA SER A 201 -14.43 2.85 -14.21
C SER A 201 -13.38 1.76 -14.31
N LEU A 202 -13.09 1.08 -13.19
CA LEU A 202 -12.19 -0.06 -13.18
C LEU A 202 -12.73 -1.21 -14.04
N ALA A 203 -14.05 -1.40 -14.10
CA ALA A 203 -14.68 -2.41 -14.95
C ALA A 203 -14.38 -2.17 -16.44
N ARG A 204 -14.39 -0.91 -16.89
CA ARG A 204 -13.99 -0.55 -18.26
C ARG A 204 -12.50 -0.79 -18.50
N LEU A 205 -11.65 -0.40 -17.57
CA LEU A 205 -10.20 -0.62 -17.66
C LEU A 205 -9.85 -2.10 -17.73
N ARG A 206 -10.51 -2.92 -16.92
CA ARG A 206 -10.37 -4.39 -16.93
C ARG A 206 -10.61 -4.97 -18.34
N GLY A 207 -11.57 -4.47 -19.09
CA GLY A 207 -11.89 -4.94 -20.45
C GLY A 207 -10.97 -4.36 -21.55
N SER A 208 -9.93 -3.60 -21.23
CA SER A 208 -9.08 -2.90 -22.21
C SER A 208 -7.88 -3.71 -22.72
N GLY A 209 -7.75 -4.97 -22.34
CA GLY A 209 -6.68 -5.90 -22.76
C GLY A 209 -6.16 -6.76 -21.62
N ASP A 210 -5.32 -7.77 -21.93
CA ASP A 210 -4.88 -8.78 -20.97
C ASP A 210 -4.10 -8.21 -19.80
N ALA A 211 -3.14 -7.32 -20.06
CA ALA A 211 -2.39 -6.66 -19.00
C ALA A 211 -3.29 -5.79 -18.10
N CYS A 212 -4.31 -5.15 -18.67
CA CYS A 212 -5.30 -4.38 -17.92
C CYS A 212 -6.17 -5.29 -17.05
N THR A 213 -6.60 -6.43 -17.60
CA THR A 213 -7.36 -7.45 -16.86
C THR A 213 -6.55 -7.96 -15.69
N GLN A 214 -5.31 -8.38 -15.93
CA GLN A 214 -4.40 -8.91 -14.91
C GLN A 214 -4.20 -7.92 -13.75
N MET A 215 -3.90 -6.65 -14.07
CA MET A 215 -3.73 -5.61 -13.05
C MET A 215 -5.02 -5.32 -12.29
N ALA A 216 -6.16 -5.25 -12.98
CA ALA A 216 -7.46 -4.99 -12.35
C ALA A 216 -7.88 -6.12 -11.40
N GLU A 217 -7.65 -7.39 -11.76
CA GLU A 217 -7.93 -8.54 -10.90
C GLU A 217 -7.06 -8.51 -9.63
N ALA A 218 -5.77 -8.19 -9.76
CA ALA A 218 -4.90 -8.05 -8.61
C ALA A 218 -5.35 -6.90 -7.68
N GLN A 219 -5.79 -5.77 -8.26
CA GLN A 219 -6.35 -4.66 -7.47
C GLN A 219 -7.65 -5.05 -6.76
N LEU A 220 -8.53 -5.79 -7.41
CA LEU A 220 -9.78 -6.27 -6.83
C LEU A 220 -9.49 -7.23 -5.66
N ALA A 221 -8.61 -8.22 -5.86
CA ALA A 221 -8.24 -9.16 -4.81
C ALA A 221 -7.67 -8.45 -3.57
N ALA A 222 -6.76 -7.48 -3.78
CA ALA A 222 -6.20 -6.70 -2.69
C ALA A 222 -7.24 -5.81 -1.99
N ALA A 223 -8.18 -5.20 -2.74
CA ALA A 223 -9.24 -4.38 -2.18
C ALA A 223 -10.24 -5.23 -1.37
N ASP A 224 -10.65 -6.37 -1.90
CA ASP A 224 -11.60 -7.28 -1.25
C ASP A 224 -10.99 -7.88 0.04
N PHE A 225 -9.70 -8.23 0.02
CA PHE A 225 -8.98 -8.58 1.23
C PHE A 225 -8.97 -7.42 2.24
N GLY A 226 -8.63 -6.20 1.79
CA GLY A 226 -8.59 -5.02 2.66
C GLY A 226 -9.94 -4.68 3.29
N THR A 227 -11.05 -4.81 2.56
CA THR A 227 -12.40 -4.55 3.08
C THR A 227 -12.85 -5.61 4.09
N LEU A 228 -12.44 -6.87 3.90
CA LEU A 228 -12.68 -7.94 4.88
C LEU A 228 -11.95 -7.70 6.21
N CYS A 229 -10.79 -7.05 6.16
CA CYS A 229 -9.97 -6.74 7.34
C CYS A 229 -10.39 -5.46 8.08
N ARG A 230 -11.51 -4.83 7.76
CA ARG A 230 -12.04 -3.68 8.50
C ARG A 230 -12.72 -4.10 9.79
N VAL A 231 -12.86 -3.13 10.73
CA VAL A 231 -13.66 -3.31 11.94
C VAL A 231 -15.12 -3.66 11.59
N SER A 232 -15.66 -3.00 10.55
CA SER A 232 -16.94 -3.38 9.93
C SER A 232 -16.63 -3.94 8.53
N PRO A 233 -16.55 -5.28 8.36
CA PRO A 233 -16.24 -5.88 7.08
C PRO A 233 -17.31 -5.59 6.01
N GLU A 234 -16.87 -5.45 4.76
CA GLU A 234 -17.75 -5.20 3.62
C GLU A 234 -17.71 -6.37 2.62
N ALA A 235 -18.78 -6.50 1.84
CA ALA A 235 -18.87 -7.49 0.79
C ALA A 235 -17.92 -7.18 -0.37
N MET A 236 -17.46 -8.23 -1.06
CA MET A 236 -16.57 -8.14 -2.23
C MET A 236 -17.10 -7.21 -3.34
N GLY A 237 -16.19 -6.73 -4.18
CA GLY A 237 -16.49 -5.94 -5.38
C GLY A 237 -16.80 -4.47 -5.09
N GLY A 238 -16.52 -3.97 -3.90
CA GLY A 238 -16.68 -2.55 -3.54
C GLY A 238 -15.95 -1.61 -4.48
N LEU A 239 -14.73 -1.97 -4.88
CA LEU A 239 -13.90 -1.16 -5.77
C LEU A 239 -14.53 -0.99 -7.18
N LEU A 240 -15.27 -1.96 -7.69
CA LEU A 240 -16.00 -1.84 -8.97
C LEU A 240 -17.20 -0.89 -8.89
N ARG A 241 -17.76 -0.71 -7.71
CA ARG A 241 -18.92 0.14 -7.45
C ARG A 241 -18.54 1.53 -6.95
N GLN A 242 -17.24 1.77 -6.72
CA GLN A 242 -16.76 3.05 -6.20
C GLN A 242 -17.13 4.19 -7.16
N LYS A 243 -17.78 5.23 -6.61
CA LYS A 243 -18.06 6.47 -7.32
C LYS A 243 -16.88 7.42 -7.19
N ASN A 244 -16.41 7.91 -8.32
CA ASN A 244 -15.29 8.85 -8.36
C ASN A 244 -15.82 10.29 -8.32
N ILE A 245 -15.03 11.19 -7.73
CA ILE A 245 -15.42 12.56 -7.48
C ILE A 245 -14.75 13.48 -8.52
N PHE A 246 -15.58 14.16 -9.32
CA PHE A 246 -15.13 15.20 -10.24
C PHE A 246 -15.70 16.55 -9.80
N LEU A 247 -14.79 17.46 -9.48
CA LEU A 247 -15.13 18.80 -9.09
C LEU A 247 -15.37 19.68 -10.33
N THR A 248 -16.36 20.54 -10.23
CA THR A 248 -16.66 21.59 -11.26
C THR A 248 -15.58 22.63 -11.31
#